data_cb5b0208c66beaab632f951d02e11f08
#
_entry.id   cb5b0208c66beaab632f951d02e11f08
#
_cell.length_a   1.000
_cell.length_b   1.000
_cell.length_c   1.000
_cell.angle_alpha   90.00
_cell.angle_beta   90.00
_cell.angle_gamma   90.00
#
_symmetry.space_group_name_H-M   'P 1'
#
loop_
_entity.id
_entity.type
_entity.pdbx_description
1 polymer ?
#
loop_
_entity_poly.entity_id
_entity_poly.type
_entity_poly.pdbx_seq_one_letter_code
_entity_poly.pdbx_strand_id
1 'polypeptide(L)'
;MSQAAASIWGPDEEIDDEEAYNQDALRKDALIIAIEATESMLAWAPKSRENASTGEPTQFSCCLLETIKVAYKLMRQKIISNPKDSIALMVFNTEVGSVTGTEIWKSCNFLQDLQPVDAPSIKKLKTLIEKCERDPKEVKRMFAPQTENPNEIPQALAACANRFMERCVKLASKRILWITDNTSPLSSSNTEHAQNITASTWRYQDIIEIKVKFQFAFYNVSTPFREGDFYWASLHILQLPPSHSLN
;
A
#
# COMPACT_ATOMS: atom_id res chain seq x y z
N MET A 1 -26.60 -0.31 -69.36
CA MET A 1 -27.08 -0.62 -68.06
C MET A 1 -25.86 -0.98 -67.21
N SER A 2 -25.33 -0.03 -66.43
CA SER A 2 -24.19 -0.24 -65.55
C SER A 2 -24.69 -0.05 -64.13
N GLN A 3 -24.74 -1.13 -63.34
CA GLN A 3 -25.04 -1.06 -61.93
C GLN A 3 -23.71 -0.84 -61.13
N ALA A 4 -23.66 0.30 -60.50
CA ALA A 4 -22.60 0.65 -59.60
C ALA A 4 -22.66 -0.26 -58.33
N ALA A 5 -21.55 -0.93 -58.00
CA ALA A 5 -21.37 -1.64 -56.75
C ALA A 5 -21.25 -0.62 -55.63
N ALA A 6 -22.20 -0.63 -54.68
CA ALA A 6 -22.14 0.15 -53.47
C ALA A 6 -21.03 -0.38 -52.58
N SER A 7 -20.15 0.50 -52.14
CA SER A 7 -19.07 0.18 -51.17
C SER A 7 -19.67 -0.22 -49.82
N ILE A 8 -19.30 -1.41 -49.35
CA ILE A 8 -19.76 -2.05 -48.09
C ILE A 8 -18.99 -1.48 -46.86
N TRP A 9 -18.12 -0.53 -47.05
CA TRP A 9 -17.37 0.10 -45.94
C TRP A 9 -18.12 1.37 -45.56
N GLY A 10 -18.79 1.32 -44.39
CA GLY A 10 -19.29 2.51 -43.73
C GLY A 10 -18.15 3.47 -43.41
N PRO A 11 -18.45 4.75 -43.10
CA PRO A 11 -17.41 5.69 -42.74
C PRO A 11 -16.62 5.11 -41.55
N ASP A 12 -15.28 5.08 -41.67
CA ASP A 12 -14.39 4.85 -40.54
C ASP A 12 -14.77 5.90 -39.52
N GLU A 13 -15.42 5.47 -38.42
CA GLU A 13 -15.54 6.29 -37.24
C GLU A 13 -14.09 6.47 -36.73
N GLU A 14 -13.48 7.61 -37.04
CA GLU A 14 -12.26 8.06 -36.38
C GLU A 14 -12.58 8.10 -34.89
N ILE A 15 -12.18 7.06 -34.15
CA ILE A 15 -12.21 7.06 -32.72
C ILE A 15 -11.28 8.19 -32.32
N ASP A 16 -11.86 9.23 -31.72
CA ASP A 16 -11.11 10.38 -31.25
C ASP A 16 -9.97 9.87 -30.33
N ASP A 17 -8.73 10.15 -30.72
CA ASP A 17 -7.53 9.71 -29.97
C ASP A 17 -7.61 10.10 -28.49
N GLU A 18 -8.36 11.15 -28.18
CA GLU A 18 -8.62 11.62 -26.82
C GLU A 18 -9.58 10.68 -26.06
N GLU A 19 -10.59 10.08 -26.73
CA GLU A 19 -11.47 9.07 -26.11
C GLU A 19 -10.74 7.74 -25.91
N ALA A 20 -9.93 7.31 -26.85
CA ALA A 20 -9.10 6.11 -26.72
C ALA A 20 -8.07 6.26 -25.60
N TYR A 21 -7.44 7.45 -25.48
CA TYR A 21 -6.52 7.77 -24.39
C TYR A 21 -7.22 7.81 -23.04
N ASN A 22 -8.42 8.36 -22.94
CA ASN A 22 -9.23 8.40 -21.73
C ASN A 22 -9.68 6.99 -21.30
N GLN A 23 -10.08 6.13 -22.24
CA GLN A 23 -10.43 4.73 -21.93
C GLN A 23 -9.21 3.93 -21.43
N ASP A 24 -8.02 4.18 -21.97
CA ASP A 24 -6.79 3.51 -21.54
C ASP A 24 -6.31 4.02 -20.16
N ALA A 25 -6.55 5.29 -19.86
CA ALA A 25 -6.33 5.87 -18.53
C ALA A 25 -7.31 5.30 -17.48
N LEU A 26 -8.57 5.07 -17.87
CA LEU A 26 -9.60 4.46 -17.02
C LEU A 26 -9.30 3.01 -16.63
N ARG A 27 -8.38 2.34 -17.30
CA ARG A 27 -7.98 0.94 -17.02
C ARG A 27 -6.76 0.79 -16.15
N LYS A 28 -6.08 1.89 -15.81
CA LYS A 28 -4.86 1.85 -14.97
C LYS A 28 -5.22 1.92 -13.49
N ASP A 29 -4.64 1.04 -12.72
CA ASP A 29 -4.78 0.98 -11.26
C ASP A 29 -3.46 1.35 -10.59
N ALA A 30 -3.54 2.08 -9.48
CA ALA A 30 -2.40 2.41 -8.66
C ALA A 30 -2.64 1.93 -7.23
N LEU A 31 -1.79 1.03 -6.77
CA LEU A 31 -1.87 0.43 -5.46
C LEU A 31 -0.63 0.74 -4.64
N ILE A 32 -0.81 1.32 -3.46
CA ILE A 32 0.24 1.39 -2.44
C ILE A 32 -0.06 0.34 -1.39
N ILE A 33 0.90 -0.56 -1.13
CA ILE A 33 0.87 -1.50 -0.03
C ILE A 33 1.74 -0.91 1.07
N ALA A 34 1.12 -0.47 2.17
CA ALA A 34 1.78 0.13 3.32
C ALA A 34 1.73 -0.85 4.49
N ILE A 35 2.89 -1.26 4.98
CA ILE A 35 3.03 -2.27 6.05
C ILE A 35 3.65 -1.60 7.26
N GLU A 36 3.01 -1.69 8.43
CA GLU A 36 3.56 -1.18 9.68
C GLU A 36 4.64 -2.12 10.21
N ALA A 37 5.80 -1.57 10.58
CA ALA A 37 6.82 -2.29 11.32
C ALA A 37 6.56 -2.14 12.81
N THR A 38 6.13 -3.24 13.44
CA THR A 38 5.98 -3.35 14.90
C THR A 38 6.85 -4.50 15.41
N GLU A 39 7.17 -4.51 16.70
CA GLU A 39 7.92 -5.62 17.30
C GLU A 39 7.20 -6.96 17.10
N SER A 40 5.87 -6.97 17.18
CA SER A 40 5.05 -8.16 16.97
C SER A 40 5.07 -8.63 15.51
N MET A 41 5.01 -7.71 14.54
CA MET A 41 5.13 -8.02 13.11
C MET A 41 6.51 -8.58 12.74
N LEU A 42 7.55 -8.22 13.51
CA LEU A 42 8.93 -8.70 13.35
C LEU A 42 9.24 -9.95 14.17
N ALA A 43 8.34 -10.36 15.08
CA ALA A 43 8.53 -11.56 15.88
C ALA A 43 8.55 -12.82 15.00
N TRP A 44 9.62 -13.62 15.15
CA TRP A 44 9.75 -14.89 14.42
C TRP A 44 8.98 -15.98 15.12
N ALA A 45 8.10 -16.63 14.38
CA ALA A 45 7.28 -17.75 14.83
C ALA A 45 7.38 -18.93 13.87
N PRO A 46 7.17 -20.16 14.37
CA PRO A 46 7.11 -21.33 13.51
C PRO A 46 5.92 -21.22 12.56
N LYS A 47 6.15 -21.50 11.28
CA LYS A 47 5.06 -21.64 10.32
C LYS A 47 4.27 -22.90 10.65
N SER A 48 3.00 -22.72 10.98
CA SER A 48 2.07 -23.84 11.08
C SER A 48 1.95 -24.49 9.70
N ARG A 49 2.43 -25.72 9.54
CA ARG A 49 2.16 -26.56 8.38
C ARG A 49 0.96 -27.45 8.72
N GLU A 50 -0.04 -27.46 7.87
CA GLU A 50 -1.18 -28.38 7.92
C GLU A 50 -0.79 -29.88 7.75
N ASN A 51 0.49 -30.19 7.54
CA ASN A 51 1.00 -31.56 7.47
C ASN A 51 1.67 -31.95 8.78
N ALA A 52 0.85 -32.19 9.80
CA ALA A 52 1.26 -32.65 11.13
C ALA A 52 1.65 -34.13 11.20
N SER A 53 2.43 -34.66 10.25
CA SER A 53 2.91 -36.06 10.37
C SER A 53 4.31 -36.23 10.95
N THR A 54 5.04 -35.14 11.20
CA THR A 54 6.42 -35.21 11.75
C THR A 54 6.75 -34.03 12.69
N GLY A 55 5.92 -33.73 13.64
CA GLY A 55 6.19 -33.00 14.90
C GLY A 55 7.19 -31.84 15.00
N GLU A 56 7.95 -31.50 13.98
CA GLU A 56 8.92 -30.40 14.02
C GLU A 56 8.54 -29.25 13.10
N PRO A 57 8.52 -28.00 13.62
CA PRO A 57 8.32 -26.81 12.80
C PRO A 57 9.56 -26.57 11.95
N THR A 58 9.50 -26.93 10.68
CA THR A 58 10.66 -26.88 9.77
C THR A 58 10.94 -25.49 9.20
N GLN A 59 10.09 -24.50 9.43
CA GLN A 59 10.30 -23.14 8.92
C GLN A 59 9.80 -22.07 9.89
N PHE A 60 10.65 -21.10 10.17
CA PHE A 60 10.29 -19.90 10.93
C PHE A 60 10.13 -18.72 9.98
N SER A 61 9.22 -17.81 10.28
CA SER A 61 9.03 -16.56 9.57
C SER A 61 8.40 -15.51 10.48
N CYS A 62 8.39 -14.26 10.06
CA CYS A 62 7.66 -13.19 10.74
C CYS A 62 6.56 -12.63 9.84
N CYS A 63 5.54 -12.02 10.44
CA CYS A 63 4.39 -11.49 9.71
C CYS A 63 4.79 -10.45 8.66
N LEU A 64 5.74 -9.57 8.98
CA LEU A 64 6.26 -8.58 8.04
C LEU A 64 6.84 -9.24 6.78
N LEU A 65 7.71 -10.24 6.95
CA LEU A 65 8.33 -10.92 5.80
C LEU A 65 7.30 -11.69 4.97
N GLU A 66 6.32 -12.34 5.59
CA GLU A 66 5.25 -13.03 4.86
C GLU A 66 4.38 -12.04 4.07
N THR A 67 4.11 -10.86 4.63
CA THR A 67 3.39 -9.79 3.92
C THR A 67 4.17 -9.29 2.72
N ILE A 68 5.49 -9.09 2.85
CA ILE A 68 6.36 -8.73 1.72
C ILE A 68 6.34 -9.82 0.64
N LYS A 69 6.31 -11.10 1.03
CA LYS A 69 6.19 -12.22 0.07
C LYS A 69 4.85 -12.21 -0.67
N VAL A 70 3.76 -11.85 0.02
CA VAL A 70 2.44 -11.70 -0.62
C VAL A 70 2.47 -10.55 -1.63
N ALA A 71 3.04 -9.40 -1.26
CA ALA A 71 3.23 -8.28 -2.18
C ALA A 71 4.07 -8.68 -3.40
N TYR A 72 5.16 -9.40 -3.21
CA TYR A 72 5.98 -9.94 -4.30
C TYR A 72 5.18 -10.84 -5.25
N LYS A 73 4.33 -11.75 -4.71
CA LYS A 73 3.46 -12.62 -5.54
C LYS A 73 2.46 -11.78 -6.34
N LEU A 74 1.85 -10.77 -5.72
CA LEU A 74 0.94 -9.85 -6.37
C LEU A 74 1.62 -9.08 -7.51
N MET A 75 2.82 -8.55 -7.28
CA MET A 75 3.60 -7.85 -8.31
C MET A 75 3.93 -8.77 -9.49
N ARG A 76 4.32 -10.02 -9.23
CA ARG A 76 4.54 -11.01 -10.29
C ARG A 76 3.30 -11.34 -11.10
N GLN A 77 2.15 -11.36 -10.47
CA GLN A 77 0.89 -11.58 -11.17
C GLN A 77 0.54 -10.35 -12.03
N LYS A 78 0.69 -9.16 -11.48
CA LYS A 78 0.33 -7.90 -12.15
C LYS A 78 1.18 -7.61 -13.39
N ILE A 79 2.49 -7.92 -13.39
CA ILE A 79 3.35 -7.72 -14.57
C ILE A 79 2.87 -8.54 -15.77
N ILE A 80 2.15 -9.65 -15.53
CA ILE A 80 1.60 -10.50 -16.60
C ILE A 80 0.18 -10.06 -16.99
N SER A 81 -0.69 -9.86 -15.98
CA SER A 81 -2.11 -9.59 -16.23
C SER A 81 -2.42 -8.14 -16.57
N ASN A 82 -1.72 -7.19 -15.95
CA ASN A 82 -1.99 -5.76 -16.07
C ASN A 82 -0.67 -4.96 -15.99
N PRO A 83 0.18 -5.01 -17.00
CA PRO A 83 1.52 -4.42 -16.96
C PRO A 83 1.53 -2.88 -16.85
N LYS A 84 0.39 -2.24 -17.10
CA LYS A 84 0.25 -0.78 -16.96
C LYS A 84 -0.11 -0.35 -15.53
N ASP A 85 -0.49 -1.27 -14.64
CA ASP A 85 -0.80 -0.97 -13.25
C ASP A 85 0.47 -0.61 -12.48
N SER A 86 0.36 0.39 -11.60
CA SER A 86 1.45 0.84 -10.75
C SER A 86 1.30 0.28 -9.35
N ILE A 87 2.39 -0.24 -8.80
CA ILE A 87 2.42 -0.76 -7.43
C ILE A 87 3.59 -0.14 -6.68
N ALA A 88 3.32 0.40 -5.48
CA ALA A 88 4.33 0.73 -4.49
C ALA A 88 4.27 -0.25 -3.33
N LEU A 89 5.43 -0.52 -2.74
CA LEU A 89 5.55 -1.27 -1.50
C LEU A 89 6.35 -0.45 -0.50
N MET A 90 5.71 -0.07 0.60
CA MET A 90 6.29 0.74 1.66
C MET A 90 6.19 -0.01 2.98
N VAL A 91 7.28 0.01 3.75
CA VAL A 91 7.27 -0.34 5.17
C VAL A 91 7.45 0.95 5.97
N PHE A 92 6.53 1.25 6.87
CA PHE A 92 6.56 2.45 7.68
C PHE A 92 6.75 2.13 9.16
N ASN A 93 6.93 3.16 9.99
CA ASN A 93 7.31 3.03 11.40
C ASN A 93 8.69 2.36 11.56
N THR A 94 9.64 2.69 10.70
CA THR A 94 11.00 2.14 10.71
C THR A 94 12.00 3.21 11.17
N GLU A 95 13.06 2.82 11.89
CA GLU A 95 14.15 3.73 12.28
C GLU A 95 14.85 4.35 11.07
N VAL A 96 14.92 3.60 9.97
CA VAL A 96 15.59 4.03 8.74
C VAL A 96 14.54 4.27 7.67
N GLY A 97 14.40 5.53 7.27
CA GLY A 97 13.58 5.92 6.13
C GLY A 97 14.34 5.85 4.81
N SER A 98 13.60 5.94 3.71
CA SER A 98 14.19 6.01 2.37
C SER A 98 14.23 7.45 1.86
N VAL A 99 15.31 7.74 1.12
CA VAL A 99 15.42 8.97 0.33
C VAL A 99 14.86 8.67 -1.05
N THR A 100 13.81 9.39 -1.44
CA THR A 100 13.22 9.27 -2.77
C THR A 100 13.20 10.65 -3.43
N GLY A 101 14.03 10.83 -4.43
CA GLY A 101 14.19 12.14 -5.09
C GLY A 101 14.81 13.17 -4.13
N THR A 102 14.15 14.33 -3.97
CA THR A 102 14.57 15.40 -3.08
C THR A 102 13.97 15.27 -1.66
N GLU A 103 13.07 14.31 -1.45
CA GLU A 103 12.35 14.14 -0.19
C GLU A 103 12.95 13.02 0.65
N ILE A 104 13.14 13.30 1.93
CA ILE A 104 13.57 12.33 2.94
C ILE A 104 12.32 11.98 3.76
N TRP A 105 11.81 10.78 3.55
CA TRP A 105 10.75 10.25 4.39
C TRP A 105 11.38 9.52 5.57
N LYS A 106 11.45 10.20 6.71
CA LYS A 106 11.84 9.56 7.97
C LYS A 106 10.81 8.48 8.27
N SER A 107 11.24 7.35 8.80
CA SER A 107 10.37 6.23 9.17
C SER A 107 9.53 5.55 8.07
N CYS A 108 9.68 5.93 6.81
CA CYS A 108 9.02 5.27 5.67
C CYS A 108 10.07 4.71 4.71
N ASN A 109 10.10 3.40 4.53
CA ASN A 109 11.03 2.71 3.66
C ASN A 109 10.31 2.17 2.42
N PHE A 110 10.51 2.81 1.27
CA PHE A 110 9.96 2.34 -0.01
C PHE A 110 10.85 1.25 -0.61
N LEU A 111 10.39 0.01 -0.56
CA LEU A 111 11.03 -1.13 -1.22
C LEU A 111 10.80 -1.09 -2.74
N GLN A 112 9.66 -0.53 -3.14
CA GLN A 112 9.25 -0.28 -4.51
C GLN A 112 8.50 1.05 -4.55
N ASP A 113 8.92 1.96 -5.45
CA ASP A 113 8.21 3.22 -5.69
C ASP A 113 6.94 3.00 -6.53
N LEU A 114 6.02 3.97 -6.52
CA LEU A 114 4.77 3.89 -7.27
C LEU A 114 5.02 4.04 -8.77
N GLN A 115 5.18 2.92 -9.44
CA GLN A 115 5.46 2.84 -10.88
C GLN A 115 4.98 1.49 -11.43
N PRO A 116 4.83 1.35 -12.74
CA PRO A 116 4.58 0.05 -13.36
C PRO A 116 5.63 -0.97 -12.93
N VAL A 117 5.16 -2.18 -12.63
CA VAL A 117 6.05 -3.25 -12.14
C VAL A 117 6.92 -3.74 -13.28
N ASP A 118 8.23 -3.78 -13.07
CA ASP A 118 9.22 -4.28 -14.01
C ASP A 118 10.01 -5.49 -13.47
N ALA A 119 10.71 -6.17 -14.35
CA ALA A 119 11.51 -7.35 -13.99
C ALA A 119 12.68 -7.03 -13.04
N PRO A 120 13.41 -5.91 -13.17
CA PRO A 120 14.41 -5.49 -12.21
C PRO A 120 13.87 -5.31 -10.79
N SER A 121 12.71 -4.66 -10.63
CA SER A 121 12.05 -4.48 -9.34
C SER A 121 11.67 -5.80 -8.69
N ILE A 122 11.09 -6.72 -9.47
CA ILE A 122 10.78 -8.08 -8.99
C ILE A 122 12.04 -8.82 -8.55
N LYS A 123 13.14 -8.72 -9.31
CA LYS A 123 14.42 -9.34 -8.97
C LYS A 123 15.00 -8.77 -7.69
N LYS A 124 14.97 -7.44 -7.53
CA LYS A 124 15.43 -6.75 -6.32
C LYS A 124 14.66 -7.23 -5.09
N LEU A 125 13.33 -7.27 -5.18
CA LEU A 125 12.48 -7.70 -4.07
C LEU A 125 12.69 -9.18 -3.74
N LYS A 126 12.86 -10.05 -4.75
CA LYS A 126 13.20 -11.47 -4.57
C LYS A 126 14.50 -11.63 -3.80
N THR A 127 15.56 -10.92 -4.21
CA THR A 127 16.87 -10.97 -3.53
C THR A 127 16.78 -10.51 -2.08
N LEU A 128 15.98 -9.47 -1.80
CA LEU A 128 15.71 -9.02 -0.44
C LEU A 128 15.03 -10.11 0.41
N ILE A 129 13.99 -10.74 -0.12
CA ILE A 129 13.27 -11.83 0.56
C ILE A 129 14.23 -12.98 0.88
N GLU A 130 15.01 -13.43 -0.11
CA GLU A 130 15.98 -14.53 0.07
C GLU A 130 17.07 -14.19 1.10
N LYS A 131 17.49 -12.91 1.18
CA LYS A 131 18.43 -12.44 2.19
C LYS A 131 17.82 -12.50 3.59
N CYS A 132 16.59 -12.03 3.74
CA CYS A 132 15.85 -12.06 4.99
C CYS A 132 15.53 -13.49 5.47
N GLU A 133 15.27 -14.42 4.55
CA GLU A 133 15.05 -15.83 4.88
C GLU A 133 16.31 -16.55 5.37
N ARG A 134 17.46 -16.16 4.83
CA ARG A 134 18.76 -16.73 5.24
C ARG A 134 19.23 -16.21 6.58
N ASP A 135 18.98 -14.94 6.86
CA ASP A 135 19.38 -14.30 8.11
C ASP A 135 18.23 -13.48 8.71
N PRO A 136 17.58 -14.01 9.75
CA PRO A 136 16.51 -13.30 10.48
C PRO A 136 16.93 -11.94 11.03
N LYS A 137 18.22 -11.73 11.32
CA LYS A 137 18.71 -10.45 11.83
C LYS A 137 18.64 -9.34 10.79
N GLU A 138 18.69 -9.70 9.50
CA GLU A 138 18.55 -8.73 8.41
C GLU A 138 17.18 -8.05 8.42
N VAL A 139 16.11 -8.78 8.75
CA VAL A 139 14.77 -8.21 8.85
C VAL A 139 14.75 -7.12 9.92
N LYS A 140 15.27 -7.41 11.13
CA LYS A 140 15.36 -6.43 12.21
C LYS A 140 16.28 -5.25 11.85
N ARG A 141 17.41 -5.51 11.18
CA ARG A 141 18.34 -4.46 10.77
C ARG A 141 17.72 -3.49 9.76
N MET A 142 16.88 -4.02 8.85
CA MET A 142 16.28 -3.20 7.77
C MET A 142 15.01 -2.50 8.20
N PHE A 143 14.24 -3.10 9.12
CA PHE A 143 12.90 -2.69 9.46
C PHE A 143 12.71 -2.55 10.98
N ALA A 144 13.79 -2.22 11.72
CA ALA A 144 13.68 -1.94 13.14
C ALA A 144 12.57 -0.90 13.39
N PRO A 145 11.60 -1.19 14.28
CA PRO A 145 10.56 -0.24 14.62
C PRO A 145 11.15 0.99 15.29
N GLN A 146 10.58 2.15 15.00
CA GLN A 146 10.99 3.37 15.65
C GLN A 146 10.54 3.38 17.12
N THR A 147 11.46 3.61 18.03
CA THR A 147 11.20 3.57 19.47
C THR A 147 10.99 4.96 20.08
N GLU A 148 11.62 5.99 19.51
CA GLU A 148 11.61 7.35 20.07
C GLU A 148 10.38 8.18 19.70
N ASN A 149 9.73 7.84 18.59
CA ASN A 149 8.55 8.55 18.13
C ASN A 149 7.57 7.58 17.46
N PRO A 150 6.81 6.80 18.23
CA PRO A 150 6.02 5.69 17.70
C PRO A 150 4.85 6.11 16.79
N ASN A 151 4.66 7.40 16.54
CA ASN A 151 3.46 7.92 15.86
C ASN A 151 3.76 8.54 14.49
N GLU A 152 4.35 7.76 13.61
CA GLU A 152 4.69 8.19 12.24
C GLU A 152 3.56 7.98 11.21
N ILE A 153 2.33 7.70 11.70
CA ILE A 153 1.16 7.56 10.83
C ILE A 153 0.93 8.80 9.95
N PRO A 154 0.96 10.05 10.48
CA PRO A 154 0.82 11.23 9.64
C PRO A 154 1.87 11.30 8.52
N GLN A 155 3.10 10.89 8.79
CA GLN A 155 4.16 10.87 7.77
C GLN A 155 3.93 9.78 6.73
N ALA A 156 3.52 8.59 7.13
CA ALA A 156 3.21 7.51 6.21
C ALA A 156 2.02 7.85 5.30
N LEU A 157 0.97 8.48 5.85
CA LEU A 157 -0.16 8.97 5.07
C LEU A 157 0.26 10.07 4.09
N ALA A 158 1.09 11.02 4.54
CA ALA A 158 1.62 12.07 3.67
C ALA A 158 2.50 11.49 2.55
N ALA A 159 3.34 10.50 2.85
CA ALA A 159 4.15 9.81 1.86
C ALA A 159 3.29 9.13 0.79
N CYS A 160 2.21 8.45 1.19
CA CYS A 160 1.26 7.87 0.25
C CYS A 160 0.56 8.91 -0.62
N ALA A 161 0.06 10.00 -0.01
CA ALA A 161 -0.61 11.07 -0.73
C ALA A 161 0.31 11.72 -1.78
N ASN A 162 1.54 12.04 -1.39
CA ASN A 162 2.53 12.64 -2.30
C ASN A 162 2.86 11.71 -3.47
N ARG A 163 2.99 10.39 -3.25
CA ARG A 163 3.23 9.45 -4.35
C ARG A 163 2.09 9.44 -5.36
N PHE A 164 0.84 9.51 -4.91
CA PHE A 164 -0.29 9.61 -5.83
C PHE A 164 -0.33 10.96 -6.55
N MET A 165 0.01 12.07 -5.90
CA MET A 165 0.05 13.38 -6.55
C MET A 165 1.17 13.48 -7.59
N GLU A 166 2.37 12.99 -7.27
CA GLU A 166 3.52 13.07 -8.17
C GLU A 166 3.43 12.14 -9.37
N ARG A 167 2.91 10.92 -9.16
CA ARG A 167 3.02 9.82 -10.15
C ARG A 167 1.71 9.51 -10.87
N CYS A 168 0.56 9.98 -10.35
CA CYS A 168 -0.73 9.43 -10.73
C CYS A 168 -1.79 10.48 -11.10
N VAL A 169 -1.40 11.57 -11.73
CA VAL A 169 -2.29 12.68 -12.08
C VAL A 169 -3.50 12.26 -12.95
N LYS A 170 -3.40 11.14 -13.68
CA LYS A 170 -4.42 10.68 -14.65
C LYS A 170 -4.80 9.21 -14.47
N LEU A 171 -4.80 8.66 -13.24
CA LEU A 171 -5.18 7.26 -13.03
C LEU A 171 -6.65 7.13 -12.60
N ALA A 172 -7.29 6.10 -13.12
CA ALA A 172 -8.69 5.83 -12.85
C ALA A 172 -8.98 5.33 -11.45
N SER A 173 -8.06 4.54 -10.88
CA SER A 173 -8.22 3.94 -9.57
C SER A 173 -6.95 4.12 -8.75
N LYS A 174 -7.12 4.65 -7.54
CA LYS A 174 -6.05 4.83 -6.55
C LYS A 174 -6.45 4.08 -5.30
N ARG A 175 -5.58 3.22 -4.78
CA ARG A 175 -5.86 2.40 -3.61
C ARG A 175 -4.68 2.35 -2.67
N ILE A 176 -4.96 2.34 -1.36
CA ILE A 176 -3.99 2.02 -0.32
C ILE A 176 -4.48 0.75 0.38
N LEU A 177 -3.59 -0.24 0.49
CA LEU A 177 -3.75 -1.38 1.37
C LEU A 177 -2.84 -1.16 2.59
N TRP A 178 -3.45 -0.86 3.73
CA TRP A 178 -2.76 -0.57 4.98
C TRP A 178 -2.77 -1.82 5.86
N ILE A 179 -1.60 -2.30 6.21
CA ILE A 179 -1.42 -3.58 6.91
C ILE A 179 -0.71 -3.33 8.23
N THR A 180 -1.37 -3.69 9.33
CA THR A 180 -0.88 -3.50 10.70
C THR A 180 -1.42 -4.58 11.63
N ASP A 181 -0.76 -4.80 12.75
CA ASP A 181 -1.28 -5.57 13.90
C ASP A 181 -1.61 -4.66 15.10
N ASN A 182 -1.36 -3.36 14.97
CA ASN A 182 -1.61 -2.37 15.99
C ASN A 182 -3.02 -1.79 15.85
N THR A 183 -3.90 -2.07 16.80
CA THR A 183 -5.29 -1.57 16.78
C THR A 183 -5.44 -0.14 17.29
N SER A 184 -4.49 0.32 18.10
CA SER A 184 -4.53 1.62 18.77
C SER A 184 -3.19 2.35 18.64
N PRO A 185 -2.77 2.70 17.41
CA PRO A 185 -1.44 3.26 17.15
C PRO A 185 -1.21 4.62 17.81
N LEU A 186 -2.27 5.29 18.22
CA LEU A 186 -2.24 6.63 18.79
C LEU A 186 -2.61 6.64 20.30
N SER A 187 -2.46 5.53 21.00
CA SER A 187 -2.97 5.32 22.38
C SER A 187 -2.10 5.89 23.51
N SER A 188 -1.13 6.76 23.25
CA SER A 188 -0.34 7.38 24.34
C SER A 188 -1.08 8.55 24.99
N SER A 189 -0.86 8.73 26.31
CA SER A 189 -1.62 9.66 27.17
C SER A 189 -1.14 11.12 27.16
N ASN A 190 -0.28 11.51 26.23
CA ASN A 190 0.38 12.81 26.22
C ASN A 190 -0.28 13.81 25.25
N THR A 191 0.01 15.12 25.45
CA THR A 191 -0.45 16.24 24.59
C THR A 191 -0.04 16.06 23.13
N GLU A 192 1.09 15.40 22.85
CA GLU A 192 1.54 15.03 21.51
C GLU A 192 0.59 14.07 20.81
N HIS A 193 -0.09 13.23 21.56
CA HIS A 193 -1.11 12.32 21.08
C HIS A 193 -2.28 13.05 20.38
N ALA A 194 -2.84 14.07 20.99
CA ALA A 194 -3.92 14.85 20.40
C ALA A 194 -3.48 15.55 19.08
N GLN A 195 -2.24 16.04 19.04
CA GLN A 195 -1.67 16.63 17.84
C GLN A 195 -1.49 15.61 16.72
N ASN A 196 -1.03 14.40 17.05
CA ASN A 196 -0.84 13.31 16.10
C ASN A 196 -2.18 12.78 15.57
N ILE A 197 -3.20 12.66 16.42
CA ILE A 197 -4.56 12.32 15.97
C ILE A 197 -5.06 13.37 14.97
N THR A 198 -4.96 14.64 15.29
CA THR A 198 -5.41 15.75 14.43
C THR A 198 -4.65 15.74 13.10
N ALA A 199 -3.32 15.63 13.15
CA ALA A 199 -2.49 15.57 11.95
C ALA A 199 -2.80 14.33 11.09
N SER A 200 -3.00 13.16 11.71
CA SER A 200 -3.37 11.93 11.01
C SER A 200 -4.74 12.05 10.35
N THR A 201 -5.71 12.66 11.05
CA THR A 201 -7.06 12.87 10.52
C THR A 201 -7.03 13.79 9.30
N TRP A 202 -6.29 14.89 9.35
CA TRP A 202 -6.16 15.79 8.20
C TRP A 202 -5.49 15.10 7.01
N ARG A 203 -4.39 14.37 7.24
CA ARG A 203 -3.72 13.61 6.17
C ARG A 203 -4.61 12.53 5.57
N TYR A 204 -5.44 11.92 6.39
CA TYR A 204 -6.42 10.95 5.92
C TYR A 204 -7.52 11.62 5.07
N GLN A 205 -7.98 12.82 5.45
CA GLN A 205 -8.90 13.61 4.65
C GLN A 205 -8.30 14.02 3.29
N ASP A 206 -7.05 14.47 3.26
CA ASP A 206 -6.32 14.77 2.01
C ASP A 206 -6.36 13.56 1.05
N ILE A 207 -6.16 12.34 1.58
CA ILE A 207 -6.21 11.09 0.80
C ILE A 207 -7.60 10.84 0.24
N ILE A 208 -8.65 11.10 1.02
CA ILE A 208 -10.04 10.95 0.56
C ILE A 208 -10.36 11.96 -0.53
N GLU A 209 -9.94 13.23 -0.39
CA GLU A 209 -10.17 14.29 -1.36
C GLU A 209 -9.58 13.97 -2.74
N ILE A 210 -8.40 13.33 -2.78
CA ILE A 210 -7.81 12.86 -4.04
C ILE A 210 -8.41 11.54 -4.55
N LYS A 211 -9.55 11.12 -3.97
CA LYS A 211 -10.33 9.92 -4.35
C LYS A 211 -9.56 8.60 -4.25
N VAL A 212 -8.73 8.45 -3.25
CA VAL A 212 -8.04 7.20 -2.94
C VAL A 212 -8.94 6.30 -2.11
N LYS A 213 -9.10 5.05 -2.53
CA LYS A 213 -9.77 4.01 -1.74
C LYS A 213 -8.81 3.43 -0.73
N PHE A 214 -9.20 3.47 0.53
CA PHE A 214 -8.42 2.93 1.64
C PHE A 214 -8.95 1.57 2.07
N GLN A 215 -8.07 0.60 2.26
CA GLN A 215 -8.41 -0.75 2.75
C GLN A 215 -7.45 -1.10 3.89
N PHE A 216 -8.02 -1.56 5.00
CA PHE A 216 -7.25 -2.02 6.15
C PHE A 216 -7.19 -3.54 6.18
N ALA A 217 -6.02 -4.08 6.50
CA ALA A 217 -5.82 -5.48 6.80
C ALA A 217 -5.10 -5.60 8.15
N PHE A 218 -5.75 -6.23 9.10
CA PHE A 218 -5.24 -6.38 10.46
C PHE A 218 -4.72 -7.80 10.68
N TYR A 219 -3.49 -7.91 11.17
CA TYR A 219 -2.89 -9.19 11.53
C TYR A 219 -3.03 -9.44 13.01
N ASN A 220 -3.46 -10.67 13.37
CA ASN A 220 -3.42 -11.23 14.72
C ASN A 220 -3.94 -10.31 15.83
N VAL A 221 -5.00 -9.58 15.54
CA VAL A 221 -5.60 -8.61 16.44
C VAL A 221 -6.40 -9.34 17.50
N SER A 222 -5.91 -9.32 18.74
CA SER A 222 -6.58 -9.97 19.89
C SER A 222 -7.65 -9.09 20.54
N THR A 223 -7.59 -7.77 20.30
CA THR A 223 -8.52 -6.81 20.91
C THR A 223 -9.44 -6.20 19.87
N PRO A 224 -10.76 -6.13 20.14
CA PRO A 224 -11.67 -5.45 19.23
C PRO A 224 -11.35 -3.96 19.18
N PHE A 225 -11.63 -3.33 18.05
CA PHE A 225 -11.55 -1.88 17.90
C PHE A 225 -12.49 -1.20 18.90
N ARG A 226 -12.03 -0.11 19.51
CA ARG A 226 -12.82 0.72 20.39
C ARG A 226 -13.31 1.95 19.66
N GLU A 227 -14.52 2.39 20.01
CA GLU A 227 -15.02 3.68 19.57
C GLU A 227 -14.06 4.78 20.03
N GLY A 228 -13.61 5.62 19.08
CA GLY A 228 -12.58 6.64 19.32
C GLY A 228 -11.16 6.28 18.88
N ASP A 229 -10.88 5.01 18.60
CA ASP A 229 -9.60 4.62 18.00
C ASP A 229 -9.47 5.20 16.58
N PHE A 230 -8.26 5.58 16.19
CA PHE A 230 -7.99 6.20 14.87
C PHE A 230 -8.56 5.37 13.72
N TYR A 231 -8.35 4.06 13.73
CA TYR A 231 -8.84 3.19 12.66
C TYR A 231 -10.36 3.03 12.69
N TRP A 232 -11.00 3.05 13.86
CA TRP A 232 -12.44 3.06 13.98
C TRP A 232 -13.05 4.30 13.34
N ALA A 233 -12.52 5.49 13.67
CA ALA A 233 -12.95 6.75 13.08
C ALA A 233 -12.75 6.76 11.55
N SER A 234 -11.60 6.25 11.08
CA SER A 234 -11.26 6.16 9.66
C SER A 234 -12.21 5.22 8.90
N LEU A 235 -12.55 4.08 9.46
CA LEU A 235 -13.53 3.13 8.89
C LEU A 235 -14.94 3.74 8.80
N HIS A 236 -15.36 4.49 9.83
CA HIS A 236 -16.64 5.18 9.83
C HIS A 236 -16.71 6.31 8.81
N ILE A 237 -15.66 7.09 8.64
CA ILE A 237 -15.58 8.15 7.61
C ILE A 237 -15.74 7.56 6.20
N LEU A 238 -15.20 6.37 5.96
CA LEU A 238 -15.35 5.68 4.67
C LEU A 238 -16.77 5.19 4.38
N GLN A 239 -17.60 4.99 5.41
CA GLN A 239 -18.98 4.52 5.28
C GLN A 239 -20.00 5.67 5.20
N LEU A 240 -19.61 6.89 5.55
CA LEU A 240 -20.47 8.05 5.40
C LEU A 240 -20.53 8.49 3.93
N PRO A 241 -21.73 8.71 3.36
CA PRO A 241 -21.83 9.36 2.06
C PRO A 241 -21.15 10.74 2.15
N PRO A 242 -20.52 11.22 1.05
CA PRO A 242 -19.88 12.51 1.05
C PRO A 242 -20.88 13.56 1.54
N SER A 243 -20.58 14.16 2.69
CA SER A 243 -21.42 15.22 3.25
C SER A 243 -21.49 16.34 2.23
N HIS A 244 -22.70 16.64 1.76
CA HIS A 244 -22.95 17.86 1.02
C HIS A 244 -22.34 19.03 1.82
N SER A 245 -21.47 19.77 1.12
CA SER A 245 -20.92 21.03 1.60
C SER A 245 -21.97 21.82 2.34
N LEU A 246 -21.75 22.02 3.63
CA LEU A 246 -22.43 23.06 4.37
C LEU A 246 -21.98 24.41 3.79
N ASN A 247 -22.93 25.09 3.18
CA ASN A 247 -22.84 26.48 2.77
C ASN A 247 -22.59 27.41 3.95
#